data_5ce6c59541036710a2572571409b61b1
#
_entry.id   5ce6c59541036710a2572571409b61b1
#
_cell.length_a   1.000
_cell.length_b   1.000
_cell.length_c   1.000
_cell.angle_alpha   90.00
_cell.angle_beta   90.00
_cell.angle_gamma   90.00
#
_symmetry.space_group_name_H-M   'P 1'
#
loop_
_entity.id
_entity.type
_entity.pdbx_description
1 polymer ?
#
loop_
_entity_poly.entity_id
_entity_poly.type
_entity_poly.pdbx_seq_one_letter_code
_entity_poly.pdbx_strand_id
1 'polypeptide(L)'
;GSYQKLDPFDIDYKIFDKDKNLIAYAEVKGRIRTMKMAYPLPVSAKKVVKLMDKRLEPVLIWACDDGIIYGRVMKLIGEIKRGGRPPRIGSFTDDELMVYYEKQKGLKYVRYV
;
A
#
# COMPACT_ATOMS: atom_id res chain seq x y z
N GLY A 1 0.70 8.75 17.93
CA GLY A 1 0.25 7.38 17.78
C GLY A 1 1.35 6.35 17.72
N SER A 2 0.99 5.12 17.63
CA SER A 2 1.93 4.02 17.54
C SER A 2 1.50 3.03 16.45
N TYR A 3 2.39 2.11 16.12
CA TYR A 3 2.09 1.07 15.15
C TYR A 3 2.68 -0.27 15.59
N GLN A 4 2.15 -1.33 15.02
CA GLN A 4 2.64 -2.69 15.22
C GLN A 4 2.72 -3.38 13.86
N LYS A 5 3.90 -3.93 13.53
CA LYS A 5 4.08 -4.72 12.33
C LYS A 5 3.47 -6.11 12.51
N LEU A 6 2.75 -6.56 11.51
CA LEU A 6 2.09 -7.87 11.52
C LEU A 6 2.91 -8.92 10.77
N ASP A 7 2.43 -10.16 10.84
CA ASP A 7 3.00 -11.29 10.13
C ASP A 7 3.09 -11.00 8.62
N PRO A 8 4.13 -11.49 7.92
CA PRO A 8 4.29 -11.28 6.47
C PRO A 8 3.10 -11.74 5.63
N PHE A 9 2.30 -12.66 6.13
CA PHE A 9 1.13 -13.18 5.41
C PHE A 9 -0.15 -12.39 5.67
N ASP A 10 -0.08 -11.35 6.49
CA ASP A 10 -1.20 -10.46 6.79
C ASP A 10 -0.86 -9.05 6.29
N ILE A 11 -1.60 -8.05 6.76
CA ILE A 11 -1.30 -6.65 6.49
C ILE A 11 -0.04 -6.24 7.27
N ASP A 12 0.68 -5.21 6.77
CA ASP A 12 1.96 -4.82 7.36
C ASP A 12 1.83 -4.22 8.76
N TYR A 13 0.82 -3.38 9.01
CA TYR A 13 0.77 -2.59 10.24
C TYR A 13 -0.65 -2.43 10.79
N LYS A 14 -0.74 -2.44 12.11
CA LYS A 14 -1.87 -1.89 12.84
C LYS A 14 -1.46 -0.50 13.34
N ILE A 15 -2.35 0.46 13.22
CA ILE A 15 -2.11 1.84 13.68
C ILE A 15 -2.99 2.13 14.86
N PHE A 16 -2.37 2.60 15.95
CA PHE A 16 -3.05 2.91 17.21
C PHE A 16 -2.96 4.41 17.49
N ASP A 17 -3.99 4.93 18.15
CA ASP A 17 -3.94 6.30 18.66
C ASP A 17 -3.12 6.35 19.97
N LYS A 18 -2.99 7.55 20.57
CA LYS A 18 -2.24 7.74 21.81
C LYS A 18 -2.84 6.99 23.00
N ASP A 19 -4.13 6.65 22.95
CA ASP A 19 -4.83 5.91 23.99
C ASP A 19 -4.80 4.40 23.74
N LYS A 20 -3.99 3.96 22.78
CA LYS A 20 -3.80 2.55 22.39
C LYS A 20 -5.06 1.91 21.78
N ASN A 21 -5.98 2.71 21.26
CA ASN A 21 -7.11 2.20 20.49
C ASN A 21 -6.67 1.95 19.04
N LEU A 22 -7.04 0.79 18.51
CA LEU A 22 -6.75 0.45 17.11
C LEU A 22 -7.63 1.31 16.21
N ILE A 23 -7.01 2.12 15.35
CA ILE A 23 -7.73 3.07 14.49
C ILE A 23 -7.61 2.76 12.99
N ALA A 24 -6.57 2.03 12.58
CA ALA A 24 -6.42 1.71 11.16
C ALA A 24 -5.52 0.50 10.95
N TYR A 25 -5.68 -0.10 9.79
CA TYR A 25 -4.74 -1.08 9.23
C TYR A 25 -4.05 -0.44 8.04
N ALA A 26 -2.76 -0.67 7.87
CA ALA A 26 -1.99 -0.09 6.78
C ALA A 26 -1.11 -1.12 6.10
N GLU A 27 -1.01 -1.00 4.79
CA GLU A 27 0.00 -1.67 3.98
C GLU A 27 1.02 -0.63 3.55
N VAL A 28 2.29 -0.86 3.86
CA VAL A 28 3.38 0.04 3.48
C VAL A 28 4.18 -0.61 2.36
N LYS A 29 4.32 0.11 1.27
CA LYS A 29 5.03 -0.35 0.07
C LYS A 29 6.18 0.61 -0.23
N GLY A 30 7.39 0.08 -0.40
CA GLY A 30 8.52 0.87 -0.87
C GLY A 30 8.35 1.23 -2.34
N ARG A 31 8.80 2.44 -2.72
CA ARG A 31 8.78 2.89 -4.11
C ARG A 31 10.07 3.66 -4.40
N ILE A 32 10.98 3.06 -5.18
CA ILE A 32 12.28 3.67 -5.50
C ILE A 32 12.07 4.72 -6.60
N ARG A 33 11.39 5.80 -6.24
CA ARG A 33 11.11 6.95 -7.10
C ARG A 33 10.73 8.13 -6.22
N THR A 34 10.83 9.36 -6.77
CA THR A 34 10.25 10.52 -6.10
C THR A 34 8.73 10.44 -6.16
N MET A 35 8.05 11.15 -5.28
CA MET A 35 6.57 11.17 -5.27
C MET A 35 6.00 11.61 -6.61
N LYS A 36 6.63 12.60 -7.27
CA LYS A 36 6.20 13.09 -8.57
C LYS A 36 6.27 12.02 -9.66
N MET A 37 7.26 11.14 -9.60
CA MET A 37 7.53 10.12 -10.60
C MET A 37 7.03 8.73 -10.21
N ALA A 38 6.34 8.62 -9.08
CA ALA A 38 5.95 7.32 -8.52
C ALA A 38 4.77 6.65 -9.25
N TYR A 39 3.99 7.41 -9.99
CA TYR A 39 2.76 6.91 -10.63
C TYR A 39 3.04 6.08 -11.87
N PRO A 40 2.23 5.06 -12.15
CA PRO A 40 1.14 4.58 -11.30
C PRO A 40 1.67 3.88 -10.05
N LEU A 41 0.94 4.01 -8.94
CA LEU A 41 1.32 3.40 -7.67
C LEU A 41 0.87 1.94 -7.63
N PRO A 42 1.79 0.98 -7.51
CA PRO A 42 1.44 -0.44 -7.56
C PRO A 42 1.19 -1.01 -6.16
N VAL A 43 0.25 -1.93 -6.08
CA VAL A 43 0.07 -2.77 -4.89
C VAL A 43 -0.53 -4.11 -5.32
N SER A 44 -0.15 -5.19 -4.64
CA SER A 44 -0.72 -6.51 -4.89
C SER A 44 -2.22 -6.52 -4.62
N ALA A 45 -3.02 -7.06 -5.53
CA ALA A 45 -4.46 -7.19 -5.33
C ALA A 45 -4.79 -8.02 -4.09
N LYS A 46 -3.99 -9.04 -3.78
CA LYS A 46 -4.15 -9.85 -2.56
C LYS A 46 -4.07 -9.00 -1.30
N LYS A 47 -3.16 -8.05 -1.26
CA LYS A 47 -2.99 -7.14 -0.11
C LYS A 47 -4.18 -6.20 0.03
N VAL A 48 -4.68 -5.68 -1.09
CA VAL A 48 -5.87 -4.81 -1.08
C VAL A 48 -7.08 -5.58 -0.55
N VAL A 49 -7.29 -6.81 -1.02
CA VAL A 49 -8.41 -7.65 -0.56
C VAL A 49 -8.29 -7.91 0.94
N LYS A 50 -7.12 -8.25 1.43
CA LYS A 50 -6.90 -8.46 2.88
C LYS A 50 -7.22 -7.22 3.70
N LEU A 51 -6.81 -6.05 3.22
CA LEU A 51 -7.11 -4.78 3.88
C LEU A 51 -8.60 -4.49 3.92
N MET A 52 -9.29 -4.73 2.80
CA MET A 52 -10.73 -4.47 2.69
C MET A 52 -11.56 -5.41 3.58
N ASP A 53 -11.00 -6.55 3.94
CA ASP A 53 -11.65 -7.53 4.81
C ASP A 53 -11.61 -7.12 6.29
N LYS A 54 -10.92 -6.06 6.63
CA LYS A 54 -10.81 -5.55 8.00
C LYS A 54 -11.98 -4.61 8.30
N ARG A 55 -12.40 -4.60 9.56
CA ARG A 55 -13.53 -3.75 10.00
C ARG A 55 -13.18 -2.27 10.06
N LEU A 56 -11.89 -1.97 10.29
CA LEU A 56 -11.40 -0.60 10.33
C LEU A 56 -11.00 -0.16 8.94
N GLU A 57 -11.01 1.15 8.71
CA GLU A 57 -10.71 1.72 7.41
C GLU A 57 -9.26 1.43 7.00
N PRO A 58 -9.05 0.71 5.89
CA PRO A 58 -7.70 0.38 5.46
C PRO A 58 -6.98 1.54 4.78
N VAL A 59 -5.66 1.63 5.00
CA VAL A 59 -4.81 2.69 4.46
C VAL A 59 -3.68 2.06 3.66
N LEU A 60 -3.40 2.62 2.48
CA LEU A 60 -2.23 2.30 1.68
C LEU A 60 -1.20 3.41 1.82
N ILE A 61 0.06 3.02 1.98
CA ILE A 61 1.17 3.97 2.12
C ILE A 61 2.29 3.53 1.17
N TRP A 62 2.75 4.46 0.34
CA TRP A 62 3.93 4.25 -0.51
C TRP A 62 5.07 5.12 0.00
N ALA A 63 6.16 4.48 0.44
CA ALA A 63 7.37 5.17 0.88
C ALA A 63 8.25 5.44 -0.33
N CYS A 64 8.27 6.69 -0.77
CA CYS A 64 9.04 7.16 -1.93
C CYS A 64 10.39 7.71 -1.50
N ASP A 65 11.21 8.15 -2.47
CA ASP A 65 12.54 8.67 -2.18
C ASP A 65 12.52 9.99 -1.39
N ASP A 66 11.51 10.82 -1.60
CA ASP A 66 11.42 12.17 -1.04
C ASP A 66 10.24 12.38 -0.08
N GLY A 67 9.45 11.33 0.16
CA GLY A 67 8.31 11.43 1.05
C GLY A 67 7.41 10.22 0.95
N ILE A 68 6.21 10.34 1.53
CA ILE A 68 5.21 9.29 1.43
C ILE A 68 3.96 9.78 0.71
N ILE A 69 3.34 8.85 -0.02
CA ILE A 69 2.01 9.02 -0.60
C ILE A 69 1.10 8.05 0.13
N TYR A 70 -0.04 8.50 0.59
CA TYR A 70 -0.96 7.62 1.31
C TYR A 70 -2.41 7.95 1.00
N GLY A 71 -3.27 6.97 1.21
CA GLY A 71 -4.71 7.16 1.04
C GLY A 71 -5.50 6.01 1.61
N ARG A 72 -6.78 6.26 1.83
CA ARG A 72 -7.72 5.24 2.30
C ARG A 72 -8.21 4.42 1.12
N VAL A 73 -8.07 3.10 1.19
CA VAL A 73 -8.45 2.20 0.10
C VAL A 73 -9.88 2.49 -0.39
N MET A 74 -10.80 2.71 0.54
CA MET A 74 -12.21 2.92 0.20
C MET A 74 -12.49 4.26 -0.50
N LYS A 75 -11.50 5.16 -0.53
CA LYS A 75 -11.60 6.46 -1.20
C LYS A 75 -10.82 6.51 -2.50
N LEU A 76 -10.17 5.40 -2.89
CA LEU A 76 -9.31 5.35 -4.06
C LEU A 76 -9.92 4.52 -5.16
N ILE A 77 -9.65 4.90 -6.39
CA ILE A 77 -10.01 4.15 -7.59
C ILE A 77 -8.72 3.62 -8.22
N GLY A 78 -8.59 2.31 -8.28
CA GLY A 78 -7.44 1.66 -8.89
C GLY A 78 -7.82 0.82 -10.09
N GLU A 79 -6.85 0.47 -10.91
CA GLU A 79 -7.01 -0.40 -12.05
C GLU A 79 -6.31 -1.73 -11.80
N ILE A 80 -7.02 -2.82 -11.98
CA ILE A 80 -6.47 -4.16 -11.81
C ILE A 80 -5.88 -4.63 -13.12
N LYS A 81 -4.60 -4.99 -13.09
CA LYS A 81 -3.88 -5.52 -14.25
C LYS A 81 -3.00 -6.68 -13.81
N ARG A 82 -2.74 -7.58 -14.74
CA ARG A 82 -1.69 -8.57 -14.54
C ARG A 82 -0.36 -7.84 -14.55
N GLY A 83 0.45 -8.06 -13.53
CA GLY A 83 1.74 -7.41 -13.39
C GLY A 83 2.70 -8.35 -12.69
N GLY A 84 3.77 -7.77 -12.14
CA GLY A 84 4.76 -8.52 -11.43
C GLY A 84 6.10 -8.49 -12.14
N ARG A 85 7.03 -9.29 -11.67
CA ARG A 85 8.38 -9.36 -12.20
C ARG A 85 8.46 -10.43 -13.29
N PRO A 86 9.42 -10.33 -14.22
CA PRO A 86 9.74 -11.45 -15.10
C PRO A 86 10.09 -12.69 -14.28
N PRO A 87 9.73 -13.90 -14.73
CA PRO A 87 10.06 -15.11 -14.01
C PRO A 87 11.56 -15.23 -13.76
N ARG A 88 11.93 -15.65 -12.55
CA ARG A 88 13.32 -15.91 -12.20
C ARG A 88 13.68 -17.35 -12.61
N ILE A 89 14.97 -17.61 -12.76
CA ILE A 89 15.45 -18.98 -13.00
C ILE A 89 14.99 -19.86 -11.83
N GLY A 90 14.29 -20.96 -12.15
CA GLY A 90 13.73 -21.85 -11.15
C GLY A 90 12.36 -21.47 -10.63
N SER A 91 11.81 -20.33 -11.03
CA SER A 91 10.44 -19.91 -10.73
C SER A 91 9.53 -20.21 -11.90
N PHE A 92 8.29 -20.60 -11.60
CA PHE A 92 7.29 -20.81 -12.66
C PHE A 92 6.72 -19.51 -13.15
N THR A 93 6.42 -18.60 -12.24
CA THR A 93 5.87 -17.29 -12.57
C THR A 93 5.97 -16.35 -11.37
N ASP A 94 6.26 -15.08 -11.65
CA ASP A 94 6.13 -14.00 -10.70
C ASP A 94 4.91 -13.12 -11.04
N ASP A 95 4.10 -13.56 -12.02
CA ASP A 95 2.88 -12.85 -12.38
C ASP A 95 1.87 -12.89 -11.25
N GLU A 96 1.29 -11.74 -10.95
CA GLU A 96 0.18 -11.63 -10.01
C GLU A 96 -0.74 -10.50 -10.43
N LEU A 97 -1.95 -10.51 -9.91
CA LEU A 97 -2.86 -9.39 -10.10
C LEU A 97 -2.39 -8.22 -9.23
N MET A 98 -2.23 -7.08 -9.89
CA MET A 98 -1.82 -5.84 -9.28
C MET A 98 -2.92 -4.80 -9.41
N VAL A 99 -2.99 -3.91 -8.43
CA VAL A 99 -3.82 -2.72 -8.52
C VAL A 99 -2.88 -1.53 -8.70
N TYR A 100 -3.18 -0.70 -9.68
CA TYR A 100 -2.41 0.51 -9.98
C TYR A 100 -3.27 1.74 -9.73
N TYR A 101 -2.72 2.68 -8.99
CA TYR A 101 -3.41 3.92 -8.63
C TYR A 101 -2.72 5.11 -9.30
N GLU A 102 -3.49 5.82 -10.10
CA GLU A 102 -3.05 7.09 -10.68
C GLU A 102 -3.26 8.23 -9.67
N LYS A 103 -2.65 9.37 -9.95
CA LYS A 103 -2.81 10.57 -9.13
C LYS A 103 -4.29 10.95 -9.04
N GLN A 104 -4.78 11.13 -7.83
CA GLN A 104 -6.20 11.39 -7.59
C GLN A 104 -6.41 12.09 -6.25
N LYS A 105 -7.61 12.64 -6.08
CA LYS A 105 -7.96 13.46 -4.91
C LYS A 105 -7.82 12.73 -3.58
N GLY A 106 -8.05 11.42 -3.56
CA GLY A 106 -7.96 10.61 -2.33
C GLY A 106 -6.54 10.38 -1.82
N LEU A 107 -5.52 10.66 -2.65
CA LEU A 107 -4.12 10.48 -2.27
C LEU A 107 -3.56 11.75 -1.65
N LYS A 108 -2.85 11.59 -0.53
CA LYS A 108 -2.20 12.66 0.22
C LYS A 108 -0.69 12.47 0.18
N TYR A 109 0.04 13.54 0.47
CA TYR A 109 1.49 13.57 0.35
C TYR A 109 2.12 14.18 1.58
N VAL A 110 3.22 13.58 2.05
CA VAL A 110 4.05 14.16 3.11
C VAL A 110 5.50 14.01 2.71
N ARG A 111 6.22 15.13 2.60
CA ARG A 111 7.65 15.12 2.32
C ARG A 111 8.44 14.77 3.57
N TYR A 112 9.55 14.09 3.39
CA TYR A 112 10.52 13.92 4.47
C TYR A 112 11.15 15.29 4.79
N VAL A 113 11.44 15.48 6.04
CA VAL A 113 12.06 16.73 6.51
C VAL A 113 13.54 16.77 6.16
#